data_96a1c88cf4e3c2645e8b4c43609c6902
#
_entry.id   96a1c88cf4e3c2645e8b4c43609c6902
#
_cell.length_a   1.000
_cell.length_b   1.000
_cell.length_c   1.000
_cell.angle_alpha   90.00
_cell.angle_beta   90.00
_cell.angle_gamma   90.00
#
_symmetry.space_group_name_H-M   'P 1'
#
loop_
_entity.id
_entity.type
_entity.pdbx_description
1 polymer ?
#
loop_
_entity_poly.entity_id
_entity_poly.type
_entity_poly.pdbx_seq_one_letter_code
_entity_poly.pdbx_strand_id
1 'polypeptide(L)' 'MLEMRPDCERCGADLPAEAPGGFICSMECTFCAACADKLDDVCPNCGGELMDRPTRSTTLQEQYPPSTERKHRTA' A
#
# COMPACT_ATOMS: atom_id res chain seq x y z
N MET A 1 4.07 12.01 -6.69
CA MET A 1 4.42 11.52 -5.34
C MET A 1 3.43 10.45 -4.91
N LEU A 2 3.91 9.41 -4.23
CA LEU A 2 3.03 8.33 -3.79
C LEU A 2 2.05 8.80 -2.72
N GLU A 3 0.82 8.28 -2.78
CA GLU A 3 -0.22 8.63 -1.79
C GLU A 3 0.09 8.07 -0.42
N MET A 4 0.79 6.93 -0.34
CA MET A 4 1.07 6.21 0.90
C MET A 4 -0.23 5.83 1.62
N ARG A 5 -1.04 5.04 0.95
CA ARG A 5 -2.34 4.61 1.48
C ARG A 5 -2.15 3.85 2.80
N PRO A 6 -3.06 4.05 3.78
CA PRO A 6 -2.85 3.55 5.14
C PRO A 6 -3.21 2.09 5.36
N ASP A 7 -3.80 1.41 4.39
CA ASP A 7 -4.27 0.04 4.60
C ASP A 7 -4.11 -0.85 3.37
N CYS A 8 -4.16 -2.16 3.63
CA CYS A 8 -4.20 -3.17 2.57
C CYS A 8 -5.61 -3.22 1.99
N GLU A 9 -5.72 -3.08 0.67
CA GLU A 9 -7.04 -3.08 0.01
C GLU A 9 -7.73 -4.45 0.05
N ARG A 10 -6.98 -5.52 0.32
CA ARG A 10 -7.53 -6.87 0.34
C ARG A 10 -7.97 -7.31 1.73
N CYS A 11 -7.17 -7.07 2.76
CA CYS A 11 -7.46 -7.57 4.11
C CYS A 11 -7.66 -6.46 5.15
N GLY A 12 -7.39 -5.21 4.80
CA GLY A 12 -7.58 -4.08 5.71
C GLY A 12 -6.48 -3.90 6.74
N ALA A 13 -5.37 -4.65 6.65
CA ALA A 13 -4.25 -4.51 7.58
C ALA A 13 -3.67 -3.10 7.51
N ASP A 14 -3.27 -2.57 8.65
CA ASP A 14 -2.64 -1.24 8.69
C ASP A 14 -1.27 -1.26 8.04
N LEU A 15 -1.01 -0.28 7.18
CA LEU A 15 0.25 -0.12 6.47
C LEU A 15 0.78 1.29 6.66
N PRO A 16 1.34 1.59 7.84
CA PRO A 16 1.88 2.93 8.10
C PRO A 16 2.96 3.30 7.09
N ALA A 17 3.00 4.57 6.70
CA ALA A 17 3.93 5.03 5.67
C ALA A 17 5.39 4.84 6.03
N GLU A 18 5.73 4.88 7.32
CA GLU A 18 7.09 4.71 7.82
C GLU A 18 7.52 3.25 7.95
N ALA A 19 6.57 2.31 7.90
CA ALA A 19 6.86 0.89 8.09
C ALA A 19 7.05 0.17 6.76
N PRO A 20 7.99 -0.80 6.68
CA PRO A 20 8.15 -1.63 5.49
C PRO A 20 7.02 -2.65 5.38
N GLY A 21 6.93 -3.33 4.25
CA GLY A 21 5.98 -4.42 4.04
C GLY A 21 4.77 -4.08 3.20
N GLY A 22 4.65 -2.84 2.72
CA GLY A 22 3.61 -2.48 1.78
C GLY A 22 4.04 -2.81 0.35
N PHE A 23 3.09 -3.24 -0.47
CA PHE A 23 3.32 -3.50 -1.90
C PHE A 23 2.35 -2.69 -2.73
N ILE A 24 2.81 -2.15 -3.84
CA ILE A 24 1.99 -1.32 -4.71
C ILE A 24 2.18 -1.70 -6.18
N CYS A 25 1.13 -1.47 -6.97
CA CYS A 25 1.22 -1.54 -8.42
C CYS A 25 1.47 -0.14 -8.99
N SER A 26 1.55 -0.01 -10.32
CA SER A 26 1.79 1.29 -10.95
C SER A 26 0.67 2.29 -10.70
N MET A 27 -0.54 1.81 -10.37
CA MET A 27 -1.68 2.66 -10.04
C MET A 27 -1.83 2.85 -8.52
N GLU A 28 -0.82 2.43 -7.76
CA GLU A 28 -0.75 2.52 -6.30
C GLU A 28 -1.80 1.72 -5.53
N CYS A 29 -2.40 0.71 -6.17
CA CYS A 29 -3.21 -0.25 -5.43
C CYS A 29 -2.31 -0.89 -4.37
N THR A 30 -2.70 -0.81 -3.11
CA THR A 30 -1.82 -1.11 -1.97
C THR A 30 -2.24 -2.41 -1.29
N PHE A 31 -1.25 -3.27 -1.03
CA PHE A 31 -1.47 -4.58 -0.39
C PHE A 31 -0.38 -4.85 0.62
N CYS A 32 -0.69 -5.62 1.67
CA CYS A 32 0.33 -6.05 2.62
C CYS A 32 1.13 -7.21 2.02
N ALA A 33 2.29 -7.51 2.64
CA ALA A 33 3.17 -8.56 2.13
C ALA A 33 2.48 -9.92 2.05
N ALA A 34 1.66 -10.27 3.03
CA ALA A 34 0.93 -11.54 3.03
C ALA A 34 -0.05 -11.63 1.86
N CYS A 35 -0.76 -10.54 1.57
CA CYS A 35 -1.68 -10.50 0.45
C CYS A 35 -0.96 -10.51 -0.89
N ALA A 36 0.15 -9.76 -1.00
CA ALA A 36 0.96 -9.76 -2.22
C ALA A 36 1.46 -11.16 -2.54
N ASP A 37 1.88 -11.91 -1.52
CA ASP A 37 2.31 -13.29 -1.69
C ASP A 37 1.18 -14.17 -2.22
N LYS A 38 -0.02 -14.03 -1.67
CA LYS A 38 -1.20 -14.78 -2.12
C LYS A 38 -1.62 -14.41 -3.52
N LEU A 39 -1.31 -13.19 -3.97
CA LEU A 39 -1.64 -12.69 -5.29
C LEU A 39 -0.53 -12.94 -6.30
N ASP A 40 0.56 -13.63 -5.90
CA ASP A 40 1.73 -13.88 -6.73
C ASP A 40 2.30 -12.59 -7.33
N ASP A 41 2.29 -11.52 -6.53
CA ASP A 41 2.77 -10.19 -6.92
C ASP A 41 2.07 -9.62 -8.16
N VAL A 42 0.81 -9.99 -8.37
CA VAL A 42 -0.02 -9.46 -9.46
C VAL A 42 -1.20 -8.69 -8.86
N CYS A 43 -1.35 -7.45 -9.26
CA CYS A 43 -2.46 -6.62 -8.78
C CYS A 43 -3.80 -7.14 -9.33
N PRO A 44 -4.77 -7.47 -8.48
CA PRO A 44 -6.06 -7.97 -8.95
C PRO A 44 -6.93 -6.91 -9.61
N ASN A 45 -6.62 -5.64 -9.41
CA ASN A 45 -7.40 -4.54 -9.96
C ASN A 45 -6.95 -4.13 -11.37
N CYS A 46 -5.64 -4.04 -11.57
CA CYS A 46 -5.11 -3.56 -12.85
C CYS A 46 -4.28 -4.62 -13.61
N GLY A 47 -3.97 -5.74 -12.98
CA GLY A 47 -3.15 -6.78 -13.59
C GLY A 47 -1.65 -6.46 -13.62
N GLY A 48 -1.25 -5.34 -13.03
CA GLY A 48 0.14 -4.93 -13.01
C GLY A 48 0.96 -5.65 -11.94
N GLU A 49 2.27 -5.44 -11.97
CA GLU A 49 3.20 -6.05 -11.03
C GLU A 49 3.18 -5.33 -9.69
N LEU A 50 3.16 -6.10 -8.60
CA LEU A 50 3.27 -5.56 -7.25
C LEU A 50 4.74 -5.53 -6.84
N MET A 51 5.19 -4.37 -6.36
CA MET A 51 6.57 -4.15 -5.93
C MET A 51 6.58 -3.55 -4.53
N ASP A 52 7.70 -3.68 -3.82
CA ASP A 52 7.86 -3.07 -2.51
C ASP A 52 7.58 -1.56 -2.57
N ARG A 53 6.73 -1.09 -1.67
CA ARG A 53 6.45 0.33 -1.55
C ARG A 53 7.57 1.00 -0.75
N PRO A 54 8.17 2.08 -1.27
CA PRO A 54 9.15 2.85 -0.49
C PRO A 54 8.50 3.38 0.78
N THR A 55 9.23 3.35 1.88
CA THR A 55 8.75 3.94 3.12
C THR A 55 8.95 5.45 3.09
N ARG A 56 8.11 6.18 3.84
CA ARG A 56 8.28 7.62 4.01
C ARG A 56 8.64 7.89 5.45
N SER A 57 9.80 8.52 5.68
CA SER A 57 10.25 8.81 7.03
C SER A 57 9.26 9.73 7.76
N THR A 58 9.23 9.64 9.09
CA THR A 58 8.34 10.50 9.89
C THR A 58 8.65 11.99 9.69
N THR A 59 9.91 12.33 9.45
CA THR A 59 10.31 13.72 9.17
C THR A 59 9.66 14.23 7.87
N LEU A 60 9.67 13.42 6.81
CA LEU A 60 9.04 13.78 5.54
C LEU A 60 7.52 13.83 5.65
N GLN A 61 6.92 13.02 6.51
CA GLN A 61 5.47 13.01 6.71
C GLN A 61 4.96 14.33 7.29
N GLU A 62 5.79 15.08 7.97
CA GLU A 62 5.41 16.40 8.47
C GLU A 62 5.15 17.39 7.32
N GLN A 63 5.93 17.28 6.24
CA GLN A 63 5.78 18.15 5.07
C GLN A 63 4.86 17.53 4.00
N TYR A 64 4.88 16.20 3.89
CA TYR A 64 4.14 15.46 2.88
C TYR A 64 3.38 14.33 3.57
N PRO A 65 2.25 14.64 4.25
CA PRO A 65 1.52 13.63 5.00
C PRO A 65 0.96 12.53 4.10
N PRO A 66 0.96 11.27 4.59
CA PRO A 66 0.39 10.17 3.83
C PRO A 66 -1.13 10.29 3.76
N SER A 67 -1.73 9.56 2.81
CA SER A 67 -3.17 9.51 2.67
C SER A 67 -3.79 8.89 3.93
N THR A 68 -4.92 9.44 4.36
CA THR A 68 -5.70 8.88 5.47
C THR A 68 -6.95 8.16 4.96
N GLU A 69 -7.17 8.16 3.65
CA GLU A 69 -8.32 7.51 3.05
C GLU A 69 -8.12 6.00 2.99
N ARG A 70 -8.96 5.26 3.69
CA ARG A 70 -8.88 3.80 3.70
C ARG A 70 -9.62 3.24 2.50
N LYS A 71 -8.96 2.33 1.78
CA LYS A 71 -9.48 1.77 0.53
C LYS A 71 -10.05 0.37 0.70
N HIS A 72 -9.84 -0.25 1.87
CA HIS A 72 -10.36 -1.59 2.11
C HIS A 72 -11.88 -1.59 2.09
N ARG A 73 -12.45 -2.56 1.39
CA ARG A 73 -13.89 -2.75 1.34
C ARG A 73 -14.23 -4.09 1.97
N THR A 74 -15.08 -4.06 2.98
CA THR A 74 -15.65 -5.29 3.54
C THR A 74 -16.72 -5.80 2.58
N ALA A 75 -16.64 -7.07 2.29
CA ALA A 75 -17.62 -7.70 1.42
C ALA A 75 -18.97 -7.84 2.13
#